data_08524a427643cd1e2305621df6ce3dcc
#
_entry.id   08524a427643cd1e2305621df6ce3dcc
#
_cell.length_a   1.000
_cell.length_b   1.000
_cell.length_c   1.000
_cell.angle_alpha   90.00
_cell.angle_beta   90.00
_cell.angle_gamma   90.00
#
_symmetry.space_group_name_H-M   'P 1'
#
loop_
_entity.id
_entity.type
_entity.pdbx_description
1 polymer ?
#
loop_
_entity_poly.entity_id
_entity_poly.type
_entity_poly.pdbx_seq_one_letter_code
_entity_poly.pdbx_strand_id
1 'polypeptide(L)'
;PNTCLDAAGQTFYLDDTMYCPTPEPAPAPEQAVSEQERFRREGVAFLDYLRNCKGRLSADADEELAKMQKTCGAIMGFVHNHPEQLPRLRRFRDYSLPTTRKLLVTAQGLGQADADNADKSRQDITGILHTLNMAYSRLYDTLLQDVSLDVSAEIDTLETMLSQDG
;
A
#
# COMPACT_ATOMS: atom_id res chain seq x y z
N PRO A 1 -17.22 -38.83 26.28
CA PRO A 1 -17.01 -38.33 25.62
C PRO A 1 -16.66 -37.77 25.22
N ASN A 2 -16.69 -37.51 25.43
CA ASN A 2 -16.39 -36.77 24.82
C ASN A 2 -16.26 -36.12 24.82
N THR A 3 -16.41 -36.05 25.59
CA THR A 3 -16.45 -35.50 25.37
C THR A 3 -16.37 -35.04 25.67
N CYS A 4 -16.76 -35.40 26.48
CA CYS A 4 -16.82 -34.90 26.58
C CYS A 4 -17.05 -35.04 26.89
N LEU A 5 -17.36 -35.55 27.67
CA LEU A 5 -17.67 -35.60 27.63
C LEU A 5 -17.89 -35.45 28.05
N ASP A 6 -18.60 -35.85 28.96
CA ASP A 6 -18.98 -35.76 28.92
C ASP A 6 -19.19 -35.97 29.56
N ALA A 7 -19.59 -36.40 30.94
CA ALA A 7 -19.87 -36.53 31.08
C ALA A 7 -19.92 -37.10 31.12
N ALA A 8 -20.18 -37.68 31.61
CA ALA A 8 -20.05 -37.92 31.09
C ALA A 8 -19.66 -38.11 30.43
N GLY A 9 -19.75 -38.49 30.85
CA GLY A 9 -19.32 -38.29 29.96
C GLY A 9 -18.87 -38.02 29.12
N GLN A 10 -19.04 -38.06 29.15
CA GLN A 10 -18.71 -37.62 28.14
C GLN A 10 -18.21 -37.07 27.35
N THR A 11 -18.44 -37.39 27.69
CA THR A 11 -17.97 -36.76 26.67
C THR A 11 -17.64 -36.28 25.88
N PHE A 12 -17.83 -36.50 26.06
CA PHE A 12 -17.56 -35.85 25.01
C PHE A 12 -17.03 -35.60 24.20
N TYR A 13 -17.09 -35.70 24.26
CA TYR A 13 -16.55 -35.25 23.17
C TYR A 13 -16.20 -34.81 22.59
N LEU A 14 -16.34 -35.00 22.90
CA LEU A 14 -16.01 -34.50 22.19
C LEU A 14 -15.60 -34.24 21.47
N ASP A 15 -15.74 -34.43 21.67
CA ASP A 15 -15.28 -33.98 20.86
C ASP A 15 -14.79 -33.72 20.25
N ASP A 16 -15.08 -34.17 20.42
CA ASP A 16 -14.61 -33.65 19.80
C ASP A 16 -14.40 -33.16 19.35
N THR A 17 -14.78 -33.38 19.69
CA THR A 17 -14.66 -32.63 19.40
C THR A 17 -14.48 -31.93 19.35
N MET A 18 -14.42 -32.57 19.46
CA MET A 18 -14.56 -31.37 19.95
C MET A 18 -13.62 -30.30 19.63
N TYR A 19 -14.03 -29.31 19.12
CA TYR A 19 -13.13 -28.31 18.68
C TYR A 19 -13.24 -27.07 19.52
N CYS A 20 -12.15 -26.68 20.09
CA CYS A 20 -12.05 -25.33 20.63
C CYS A 20 -11.41 -24.47 19.58
N PRO A 21 -12.11 -23.50 19.04
CA PRO A 21 -11.41 -22.53 18.21
C PRO A 21 -10.36 -21.85 19.06
N THR A 22 -9.12 -22.05 18.71
CA THR A 22 -8.06 -21.31 19.34
C THR A 22 -8.27 -19.84 19.04
N PRO A 23 -8.32 -18.99 20.05
CA PRO A 23 -8.36 -17.58 19.77
C PRO A 23 -7.13 -17.21 18.98
N GLU A 24 -7.33 -16.39 17.99
CA GLU A 24 -6.23 -15.84 17.22
C GLU A 24 -5.21 -15.26 18.18
N PRO A 25 -3.95 -15.63 18.02
CA PRO A 25 -2.93 -15.00 18.85
C PRO A 25 -2.92 -13.51 18.59
N ALA A 26 -2.61 -12.76 19.62
CA ALA A 26 -2.48 -11.32 19.50
C ALA A 26 -1.50 -11.00 18.38
N PRO A 27 -1.68 -9.86 17.68
CA PRO A 27 -0.78 -9.50 16.61
C PRO A 27 0.65 -9.46 17.12
N ALA A 28 1.41 -10.37 16.62
CA ALA A 28 2.80 -10.51 16.99
C ALA A 28 3.65 -9.66 16.06
N PRO A 29 4.94 -9.46 16.41
CA PRO A 29 5.89 -8.84 15.48
C PRO A 29 5.91 -9.51 14.11
N GLU A 30 5.62 -10.79 14.05
CA GLU A 30 5.50 -11.53 12.79
C GLU A 30 4.44 -10.95 11.88
N GLN A 31 3.31 -10.55 12.45
CA GLN A 31 2.22 -9.97 11.68
C GLN A 31 2.60 -8.60 11.11
N ALA A 32 3.34 -7.80 11.88
CA ALA A 32 3.84 -6.52 11.42
C ALA A 32 4.84 -6.70 10.28
N VAL A 33 5.74 -7.67 10.40
CA VAL A 33 6.70 -8.02 9.33
C VAL A 33 5.94 -8.49 8.10
N SER A 34 4.88 -9.28 8.29
CA SER A 34 4.05 -9.76 7.21
C SER A 34 3.36 -8.62 6.46
N GLU A 35 2.92 -7.56 7.17
CA GLU A 35 2.33 -6.39 6.53
C GLU A 35 3.35 -5.61 5.70
N GLN A 36 4.57 -5.44 6.22
CA GLN A 36 5.65 -4.81 5.47
C GLN A 36 5.99 -5.59 4.21
N GLU A 37 6.11 -6.89 4.35
CA GLU A 37 6.43 -7.75 3.21
C GLU A 37 5.31 -7.74 2.19
N ARG A 38 4.07 -7.74 2.65
CA ARG A 38 2.90 -7.65 1.77
C ARG A 38 2.89 -6.33 1.00
N PHE A 39 3.15 -5.22 1.71
CA PHE A 39 3.20 -3.91 1.09
C PHE A 39 4.30 -3.86 0.02
N ARG A 40 5.47 -4.37 0.36
CA ARG A 40 6.60 -4.39 -0.57
C ARG A 40 6.25 -5.22 -1.81
N ARG A 41 5.65 -6.37 -1.60
CA ARG A 41 5.29 -7.28 -2.68
C ARG A 41 4.26 -6.66 -3.62
N GLU A 42 3.23 -6.06 -3.06
CA GLU A 42 2.19 -5.41 -3.85
C GLU A 42 2.74 -4.17 -4.57
N GLY A 43 3.60 -3.43 -3.91
CA GLY A 43 4.23 -2.25 -4.50
C GLY A 43 5.15 -2.62 -5.66
N VAL A 44 5.98 -3.64 -5.48
CA VAL A 44 6.86 -4.10 -6.55
C VAL A 44 6.04 -4.61 -7.74
N ALA A 45 4.98 -5.36 -7.47
CA ALA A 45 4.09 -5.85 -8.53
C ALA A 45 3.45 -4.69 -9.29
N PHE A 46 3.06 -3.63 -8.57
CA PHE A 46 2.48 -2.45 -9.20
C PHE A 46 3.50 -1.73 -10.09
N LEU A 47 4.73 -1.56 -9.60
CA LEU A 47 5.78 -0.93 -10.39
C LEU A 47 6.11 -1.73 -11.65
N ASP A 48 6.14 -3.05 -11.54
CA ASP A 48 6.35 -3.92 -12.70
C ASP A 48 5.19 -3.78 -13.69
N TYR A 49 3.98 -3.69 -13.18
CA TYR A 49 2.81 -3.49 -14.02
C TYR A 49 2.89 -2.17 -14.79
N LEU A 50 3.30 -1.09 -14.12
CA LEU A 50 3.48 0.21 -14.78
C LEU A 50 4.54 0.12 -15.88
N ARG A 51 5.63 -0.57 -15.61
CA ARG A 51 6.68 -0.76 -16.60
C ARG A 51 6.15 -1.49 -17.84
N ASN A 52 5.32 -2.49 -17.62
CA ASN A 52 4.75 -3.28 -18.71
C ASN A 52 3.68 -2.52 -19.48
N CYS A 53 3.10 -1.48 -18.91
CA CYS A 53 2.12 -0.63 -19.60
C CYS A 53 2.75 0.35 -20.56
N LYS A 54 4.04 0.63 -20.42
CA LYS A 54 4.72 1.56 -21.30
C LYS A 54 4.74 1.00 -22.73
N GLY A 55 4.49 1.90 -23.68
CA GLY A 55 4.42 1.54 -25.08
C GLY A 55 3.06 1.04 -25.52
N ARG A 56 2.12 0.89 -24.59
CA ARG A 56 0.77 0.41 -24.91
C ARG A 56 -0.27 1.51 -24.91
N LEU A 57 0.10 2.67 -24.45
CA LEU A 57 -0.73 3.86 -24.46
C LEU A 57 -0.04 4.92 -25.29
N SER A 58 -0.33 6.19 -25.07
CA SER A 58 0.31 7.28 -25.81
C SER A 58 1.69 7.62 -25.22
N ALA A 59 2.48 8.39 -25.96
CA ALA A 59 3.76 8.87 -25.48
C ALA A 59 3.59 9.75 -24.24
N ASP A 60 2.54 10.58 -24.22
CA ASP A 60 2.25 11.43 -23.06
C ASP A 60 1.89 10.60 -21.83
N ALA A 61 1.11 9.53 -22.03
CA ALA A 61 0.78 8.60 -20.96
C ALA A 61 2.03 7.88 -20.45
N ASP A 62 2.94 7.54 -21.34
CA ASP A 62 4.20 6.90 -20.95
C ASP A 62 5.01 7.79 -20.02
N GLU A 63 5.03 9.10 -20.27
CA GLU A 63 5.70 10.05 -19.38
C GLU A 63 5.07 10.05 -17.99
N GLU A 64 3.73 10.04 -17.94
CA GLU A 64 3.04 9.99 -16.66
C GLU A 64 3.29 8.68 -15.94
N LEU A 65 3.35 7.58 -16.67
CA LEU A 65 3.67 6.27 -16.08
C LEU A 65 5.08 6.27 -15.50
N ALA A 66 6.03 6.89 -16.19
CA ALA A 66 7.40 7.00 -15.68
C ALA A 66 7.45 7.80 -14.38
N LYS A 67 6.72 8.91 -14.33
CA LYS A 67 6.62 9.71 -13.11
C LYS A 67 5.99 8.92 -11.98
N MET A 68 4.94 8.16 -12.29
CA MET A 68 4.25 7.34 -11.30
C MET A 68 5.18 6.27 -10.73
N GLN A 69 5.98 5.62 -11.58
CA GLN A 69 6.98 4.66 -11.14
C GLN A 69 7.95 5.30 -10.15
N LYS A 70 8.42 6.49 -10.50
CA LYS A 70 9.38 7.19 -9.65
C LYS A 70 8.78 7.55 -8.29
N THR A 71 7.59 8.14 -8.29
CA THR A 71 6.94 8.57 -7.06
C THR A 71 6.54 7.39 -6.19
N CYS A 72 5.94 6.37 -6.77
CA CYS A 72 5.54 5.19 -6.00
C CYS A 72 6.77 4.44 -5.49
N GLY A 73 7.84 4.38 -6.28
CA GLY A 73 9.09 3.80 -5.83
C GLY A 73 9.68 4.56 -4.66
N ALA A 74 9.59 5.90 -4.68
CA ALA A 74 10.05 6.73 -3.57
C ALA A 74 9.23 6.48 -2.31
N ILE A 75 7.90 6.34 -2.45
CA ILE A 75 7.03 6.02 -1.31
C ILE A 75 7.43 4.68 -0.71
N MET A 76 7.67 3.67 -1.55
CA MET A 76 8.06 2.35 -1.08
C MET A 76 9.41 2.38 -0.36
N GLY A 77 10.38 3.09 -0.91
CA GLY A 77 11.68 3.25 -0.28
C GLY A 77 11.57 3.97 1.06
N PHE A 78 10.72 4.99 1.12
CA PHE A 78 10.47 5.72 2.35
C PHE A 78 9.91 4.80 3.43
N VAL A 79 8.92 3.98 3.09
CA VAL A 79 8.28 3.07 4.04
C VAL A 79 9.26 2.00 4.50
N HIS A 80 10.15 1.56 3.62
CA HIS A 80 11.17 0.60 4.01
C HIS A 80 12.03 1.15 5.15
N ASN A 81 12.36 2.42 5.10
CA ASN A 81 13.16 3.08 6.12
C ASN A 81 12.34 3.58 7.31
N HIS A 82 11.03 3.73 7.13
CA HIS A 82 10.13 4.24 8.16
C HIS A 82 8.89 3.36 8.27
N PRO A 83 9.05 2.12 8.74
CA PRO A 83 7.92 1.18 8.80
C PRO A 83 6.79 1.63 9.72
N GLU A 84 7.06 2.56 10.64
CA GLU A 84 6.04 3.13 11.51
C GLU A 84 5.00 3.94 10.73
N GLN A 85 5.31 4.32 9.48
CA GLN A 85 4.38 5.05 8.62
C GLN A 85 3.44 4.15 7.82
N LEU A 86 3.64 2.84 7.93
CA LEU A 86 2.85 1.87 7.19
C LEU A 86 1.33 2.02 7.37
N PRO A 87 0.82 2.27 8.59
CA PRO A 87 -0.63 2.46 8.76
C PRO A 87 -1.20 3.61 7.94
N ARG A 88 -0.42 4.64 7.65
CA ARG A 88 -0.88 5.78 6.85
C ARG A 88 -1.04 5.43 5.37
N LEU A 89 -0.48 4.30 4.95
CA LEU A 89 -0.46 3.89 3.56
C LEU A 89 -1.44 2.76 3.25
N ARG A 90 -2.32 2.44 4.19
CA ARG A 90 -3.31 1.37 3.97
C ARG A 90 -4.24 1.70 2.82
N ARG A 91 -4.74 2.93 2.77
CA ARG A 91 -5.61 3.36 1.67
C ARG A 91 -4.85 3.35 0.35
N PHE A 92 -3.61 3.78 0.36
CA PHE A 92 -2.76 3.75 -0.83
C PHE A 92 -2.63 2.31 -1.33
N ARG A 93 -2.30 1.38 -0.46
CA ARG A 93 -2.13 -0.03 -0.81
C ARG A 93 -3.43 -0.70 -1.23
N ASP A 94 -4.50 -0.50 -0.45
CA ASP A 94 -5.72 -1.27 -0.60
C ASP A 94 -6.69 -0.67 -1.61
N TYR A 95 -6.60 0.62 -1.86
CA TYR A 95 -7.52 1.31 -2.75
C TYR A 95 -6.83 1.95 -3.93
N SER A 96 -5.81 2.77 -3.68
CA SER A 96 -5.22 3.58 -4.75
C SER A 96 -4.49 2.76 -5.79
N LEU A 97 -3.66 1.82 -5.36
CA LEU A 97 -2.92 0.97 -6.28
C LEU A 97 -3.84 0.06 -7.10
N PRO A 98 -4.80 -0.65 -6.49
CA PRO A 98 -5.72 -1.47 -7.27
C PRO A 98 -6.58 -0.66 -8.23
N THR A 99 -7.03 0.52 -7.80
CA THR A 99 -7.88 1.38 -8.63
C THR A 99 -7.11 1.90 -9.84
N THR A 100 -5.86 2.32 -9.63
CA THR A 100 -5.01 2.77 -10.71
C THR A 100 -4.75 1.65 -11.72
N ARG A 101 -4.49 0.44 -11.21
CA ARG A 101 -4.28 -0.71 -12.08
C ARG A 101 -5.54 -0.99 -12.92
N LYS A 102 -6.70 -0.95 -12.28
CA LYS A 102 -7.97 -1.17 -12.99
C LYS A 102 -8.20 -0.12 -14.08
N LEU A 103 -7.88 1.13 -13.76
CA LEU A 103 -7.98 2.21 -14.73
C LEU A 103 -7.08 1.96 -15.95
N LEU A 104 -5.85 1.53 -15.71
CA LEU A 104 -4.91 1.26 -16.79
C LEU A 104 -5.33 0.07 -17.65
N VAL A 105 -5.90 -0.96 -17.04
CA VAL A 105 -6.44 -2.10 -17.79
C VAL A 105 -7.57 -1.63 -18.69
N THR A 106 -8.48 -0.83 -18.15
CA THR A 106 -9.61 -0.27 -18.93
C THR A 106 -9.10 0.61 -20.05
N ALA A 107 -8.08 1.44 -19.78
CA ALA A 107 -7.50 2.34 -20.75
C ALA A 107 -6.92 1.59 -21.96
N GLN A 108 -6.24 0.50 -21.70
CA GLN A 108 -5.68 -0.31 -22.80
C GLN A 108 -6.79 -0.91 -23.67
N GLY A 109 -7.88 -1.34 -23.05
CA GLY A 109 -9.02 -1.87 -23.78
C GLY A 109 -9.69 -0.82 -24.65
N LEU A 110 -9.86 0.39 -24.13
CA LEU A 110 -10.49 1.48 -24.88
C LEU A 110 -9.66 1.92 -26.08
N GLY A 111 -8.34 1.92 -25.93
CA GLY A 111 -7.45 2.32 -27.01
C GLY A 111 -7.53 1.41 -28.23
N GLN A 112 -8.06 0.21 -28.08
CA GLN A 112 -8.19 -0.76 -29.18
C GLN A 112 -9.59 -0.79 -29.76
N ALA A 113 -10.59 -0.24 -29.07
CA ALA A 113 -12.00 -0.46 -29.42
C ALA A 113 -12.57 0.55 -30.40
N ASP A 114 -12.09 1.77 -30.45
CA ASP A 114 -12.69 2.84 -31.24
C ASP A 114 -11.66 3.84 -31.71
N ALA A 115 -11.35 3.81 -33.01
CA ALA A 115 -10.34 4.67 -33.61
C ALA A 115 -10.76 6.16 -33.57
N ASP A 116 -12.04 6.44 -33.70
CA ASP A 116 -12.55 7.82 -33.81
C ASP A 116 -12.46 8.56 -32.48
N ASN A 117 -12.62 7.83 -31.34
CA ASN A 117 -12.57 8.41 -30.01
C ASN A 117 -11.23 8.13 -29.30
N ALA A 118 -10.31 7.44 -29.98
CA ALA A 118 -9.05 7.02 -29.39
C ALA A 118 -8.23 8.20 -28.88
N ASP A 119 -8.18 9.28 -29.66
CA ASP A 119 -7.38 10.47 -29.27
C ASP A 119 -7.93 11.14 -28.02
N LYS A 120 -9.27 11.30 -27.97
CA LYS A 120 -9.89 11.91 -26.80
C LYS A 120 -9.71 11.02 -25.57
N SER A 121 -9.90 9.71 -25.74
CA SER A 121 -9.70 8.76 -24.64
C SER A 121 -8.27 8.79 -24.14
N ARG A 122 -7.30 8.89 -25.03
CA ARG A 122 -5.89 8.99 -24.64
C ARG A 122 -5.62 10.25 -23.84
N GLN A 123 -6.19 11.40 -24.26
CA GLN A 123 -6.03 12.64 -23.54
C GLN A 123 -6.67 12.57 -22.15
N ASP A 124 -7.86 12.00 -22.05
CA ASP A 124 -8.56 11.85 -20.79
C ASP A 124 -7.76 10.96 -19.83
N ILE A 125 -7.22 9.85 -20.33
CA ILE A 125 -6.41 8.93 -19.55
C ILE A 125 -5.13 9.63 -19.06
N THR A 126 -4.46 10.34 -19.96
CA THR A 126 -3.25 11.08 -19.60
C THR A 126 -3.54 12.11 -18.51
N GLY A 127 -4.67 12.81 -18.62
CA GLY A 127 -5.09 13.77 -17.61
C GLY A 127 -5.35 13.13 -16.26
N ILE A 128 -5.99 11.97 -16.26
CA ILE A 128 -6.27 11.23 -15.02
C ILE A 128 -4.96 10.75 -14.40
N LEU A 129 -4.05 10.23 -15.20
CA LEU A 129 -2.75 9.78 -14.69
C LEU A 129 -1.98 10.93 -14.10
N HIS A 130 -2.04 12.10 -14.74
CA HIS A 130 -1.40 13.30 -14.20
C HIS A 130 -1.98 13.68 -12.84
N THR A 131 -3.31 13.66 -12.71
CA THR A 131 -3.98 13.94 -11.45
C THR A 131 -3.59 12.96 -10.35
N LEU A 132 -3.50 11.68 -10.70
CA LEU A 132 -3.04 10.66 -9.75
C LEU A 132 -1.60 10.90 -9.32
N ASN A 133 -0.75 11.29 -10.26
CA ASN A 133 0.65 11.60 -9.95
C ASN A 133 0.76 12.77 -8.99
N MET A 134 -0.07 13.80 -9.16
CA MET A 134 -0.10 14.92 -8.23
C MET A 134 -0.52 14.47 -6.83
N ALA A 135 -1.51 13.58 -6.76
CA ALA A 135 -1.96 13.04 -5.47
C ALA A 135 -0.89 12.20 -4.80
N TYR A 136 -0.20 11.38 -5.57
CA TYR A 136 0.88 10.53 -5.02
C TYR A 136 2.07 11.37 -4.56
N SER A 137 2.40 12.43 -5.31
CA SER A 137 3.45 13.37 -4.90
C SER A 137 3.10 14.06 -3.59
N ARG A 138 1.85 14.47 -3.44
CA ARG A 138 1.40 15.11 -2.19
C ARG A 138 1.45 14.13 -1.02
N LEU A 139 1.08 12.87 -1.27
CA LEU A 139 1.18 11.84 -0.24
C LEU A 139 2.63 11.68 0.21
N TYR A 140 3.55 11.62 -0.74
CA TYR A 140 4.97 11.49 -0.43
C TYR A 140 5.47 12.70 0.36
N ASP A 141 5.10 13.90 -0.06
CA ASP A 141 5.48 15.12 0.65
C ASP A 141 4.96 15.14 2.08
N THR A 142 3.72 14.68 2.28
CA THR A 142 3.14 14.60 3.62
C THR A 142 3.92 13.64 4.50
N LEU A 143 4.30 12.49 3.96
CA LEU A 143 5.10 11.51 4.71
C LEU A 143 6.45 12.11 5.11
N LEU A 144 7.09 12.82 4.20
CA LEU A 144 8.37 13.48 4.49
C LEU A 144 8.21 14.54 5.56
N GLN A 145 7.15 15.33 5.51
CA GLN A 145 6.90 16.38 6.50
C GLN A 145 6.67 15.79 7.88
N ASP A 146 5.92 14.72 7.97
CA ASP A 146 5.63 14.08 9.26
C ASP A 146 6.91 13.62 9.95
N VAL A 147 7.81 13.00 9.19
CA VAL A 147 9.09 12.55 9.75
C VAL A 147 9.96 13.75 10.13
N SER A 148 9.95 14.79 9.30
CA SER A 148 10.72 16.00 9.59
C SER A 148 10.25 16.68 10.88
N LEU A 149 8.93 16.73 11.11
CA LEU A 149 8.37 17.28 12.34
C LEU A 149 8.76 16.46 13.56
N ASP A 150 8.75 15.14 13.44
CA ASP A 150 9.15 14.25 14.54
C ASP A 150 10.62 14.48 14.91
N VAL A 151 11.48 14.59 13.91
CA VAL A 151 12.91 14.84 14.13
C VAL A 151 13.11 16.18 14.79
N SER A 152 12.39 17.22 14.35
CA SER A 152 12.48 18.55 14.95
C SER A 152 12.07 18.52 16.41
N ALA A 153 11.01 17.81 16.74
CA ALA A 153 10.55 17.68 18.12
C ALA A 153 11.60 16.96 18.99
N GLU A 154 12.24 15.94 18.45
CA GLU A 154 13.29 15.22 19.17
C GLU A 154 14.50 16.12 19.43
N ILE A 155 14.90 16.93 18.44
CA ILE A 155 16.01 17.87 18.59
C ILE A 155 15.68 18.90 19.67
N ASP A 156 14.47 19.45 19.66
CA ASP A 156 14.05 20.41 20.67
C ASP A 156 14.11 19.80 22.07
N THR A 157 13.69 18.56 22.21
CA THR A 157 13.73 17.84 23.48
C THR A 157 15.18 17.67 23.96
N LEU A 158 16.07 17.27 23.06
CA LEU A 158 17.48 17.10 23.38
C LEU A 158 18.10 18.42 23.82
N GLU A 159 17.81 19.50 23.09
CA GLU A 159 18.34 20.82 23.44
C GLU A 159 17.88 21.24 24.83
N THR A 160 16.61 21.00 25.16
CA THR A 160 16.08 21.31 26.48
C THR A 160 16.79 20.51 27.57
N MET A 161 16.98 19.22 27.31
CA MET A 161 17.67 18.35 28.30
C MET A 161 19.12 18.78 28.51
N LEU A 162 19.81 19.11 27.43
CA LEU A 162 21.20 19.56 27.52
C LEU A 162 21.31 20.89 28.24
N SER A 163 20.35 21.79 28.05
CA SER A 163 20.32 23.07 28.75
C SER A 163 20.14 22.88 30.26
N GLN A 164 19.38 21.88 30.67
CA GLN A 164 19.14 21.61 32.08
C GLN A 164 20.36 21.01 32.76
N ASP A 165 21.15 20.26 32.02
CA ASP A 165 22.36 19.64 32.56
C ASP A 165 23.53 20.62 32.65
N GLY A 166 23.45 21.67 31.92
CA GLY A 166 24.48 22.71 31.92
C GLY A 166 24.16 23.81 32.86
#